data_e45772fcf3a730fe28bc744745cc005b
#
_entry.id   e45772fcf3a730fe28bc744745cc005b
#
_cell.length_a   1.000
_cell.length_b   1.000
_cell.length_c   1.000
_cell.angle_alpha   90.00
_cell.angle_beta   90.00
_cell.angle_gamma   90.00
#
_symmetry.space_group_name_H-M   'P 1'
#
loop_
_entity.id
_entity.type
_entity.pdbx_description
1 polymer ?
#
loop_
_entity_poly.entity_id
_entity_poly.type
_entity_poly.pdbx_seq_one_letter_code
_entity_poly.pdbx_strand_id
1 'polypeptide(L)'
;DTVLPSTDPRFKMLEPYKSNWSERHTAYICGLGTFGMSKGLITAKGIAGRFCSVITTAELPITKRSYSGLYDYCTRCGKCAKNCPVGAIDSSCDINIAKKHEPCDKFVYTTNGLKPNQPNHKKYFGCGKCQVNVPCENGIPKGAKMAEG
;
A
#
# COMPACT_ATOMS: atom_id res chain seq x y z
N ASP A 1 -16.05 18.69 13.72
CA ASP A 1 -15.54 17.49 14.39
C ASP A 1 -14.53 16.79 13.51
N THR A 2 -13.56 16.14 14.14
CA THR A 2 -12.47 15.44 13.43
C THR A 2 -12.21 14.10 14.12
N VAL A 3 -12.09 13.03 13.32
CA VAL A 3 -11.80 11.67 13.79
C VAL A 3 -10.60 11.09 13.02
N LEU A 4 -9.69 10.47 13.75
CA LEU A 4 -8.59 9.68 13.20
C LEU A 4 -8.97 8.20 13.25
N PRO A 5 -9.32 7.56 12.13
CA PRO A 5 -9.77 6.16 12.12
C PRO A 5 -8.80 5.19 12.77
N SER A 6 -7.50 5.41 12.62
CA SER A 6 -6.46 4.54 13.20
C SER A 6 -6.41 4.52 14.73
N THR A 7 -7.01 5.50 15.38
CA THR A 7 -7.09 5.60 16.85
C THR A 7 -8.52 5.47 17.38
N ASP A 8 -9.50 5.35 16.49
CA ASP A 8 -10.90 5.21 16.86
C ASP A 8 -11.21 3.79 17.33
N PRO A 9 -11.96 3.60 18.44
CA PRO A 9 -12.29 2.26 18.95
C PRO A 9 -13.17 1.42 18.03
N ARG A 10 -13.79 2.03 17.02
CA ARG A 10 -14.53 1.32 15.96
C ARG A 10 -13.62 0.62 14.96
N PHE A 11 -12.33 0.98 14.90
CA PHE A 11 -11.36 0.28 14.08
C PHE A 11 -11.14 -1.14 14.61
N LYS A 12 -11.36 -2.15 13.77
CA LYS A 12 -11.22 -3.55 14.14
C LYS A 12 -10.56 -4.35 13.02
N MET A 13 -9.68 -5.26 13.40
CA MET A 13 -9.27 -6.34 12.52
C MET A 13 -10.41 -7.36 12.43
N LEU A 14 -10.84 -7.68 11.22
CA LEU A 14 -11.94 -8.62 10.96
C LEU A 14 -11.41 -10.04 10.75
N GLU A 15 -10.30 -10.15 10.01
CA GLU A 15 -9.61 -11.39 9.68
C GLU A 15 -8.11 -11.09 9.56
N PRO A 16 -7.24 -12.09 9.50
CA PRO A 16 -5.84 -11.87 9.18
C PRO A 16 -5.70 -11.00 7.91
N TYR A 17 -4.96 -9.89 8.02
CA TYR A 17 -4.70 -8.93 6.94
C TYR A 17 -5.93 -8.13 6.44
N LYS A 18 -7.07 -8.22 7.10
CA LYS A 18 -8.28 -7.45 6.77
C LYS A 18 -8.75 -6.63 7.96
N SER A 19 -9.23 -5.44 7.70
CA SER A 19 -9.81 -4.54 8.69
C SER A 19 -11.06 -3.86 8.13
N ASN A 20 -11.90 -3.32 8.99
CA ASN A 20 -13.05 -2.52 8.57
C ASN A 20 -12.67 -1.12 8.06
N TRP A 21 -11.40 -0.74 8.19
CA TRP A 21 -10.87 0.50 7.64
C TRP A 21 -9.48 0.27 7.03
N SER A 22 -9.27 0.71 5.80
CA SER A 22 -7.99 0.57 5.11
C SER A 22 -7.51 1.90 4.56
N GLU A 23 -6.44 2.44 5.12
CA GLU A 23 -5.84 3.71 4.71
C GLU A 23 -5.49 3.76 3.22
N ARG A 24 -5.05 2.65 2.64
CA ARG A 24 -4.72 2.57 1.21
C ARG A 24 -5.96 2.60 0.32
N HIS A 25 -7.06 1.93 0.73
CA HIS A 25 -8.32 1.98 -0.02
C HIS A 25 -8.96 3.36 0.10
N THR A 26 -8.89 3.98 1.28
CA THR A 26 -9.34 5.36 1.48
C THR A 26 -8.55 6.32 0.58
N ALA A 27 -7.22 6.20 0.54
CA ALA A 27 -6.37 7.00 -0.33
C ALA A 27 -6.71 6.81 -1.83
N TYR A 28 -7.01 5.56 -2.27
CA TYR A 28 -7.50 5.29 -3.62
C TYR A 28 -8.85 5.99 -3.89
N ILE A 29 -9.80 5.88 -2.97
CA ILE A 29 -11.12 6.51 -3.11
C ILE A 29 -11.00 8.03 -3.17
N CYS A 30 -10.10 8.62 -2.37
CA CYS A 30 -9.83 10.05 -2.32
C CYS A 30 -8.99 10.59 -3.50
N GLY A 31 -8.66 9.78 -4.49
CA GLY A 31 -7.97 10.27 -5.70
C GLY A 31 -6.45 10.36 -5.62
N LEU A 32 -5.80 9.80 -4.58
CA LEU A 32 -4.36 9.92 -4.40
C LEU A 32 -3.55 8.98 -5.32
N GLY A 33 -4.10 7.86 -5.76
CA GLY A 33 -3.37 6.93 -6.61
C GLY A 33 -4.00 5.56 -6.72
N THR A 34 -3.29 4.61 -7.36
CA THR A 34 -3.76 3.25 -7.62
C THR A 34 -2.83 2.20 -7.02
N PHE A 35 -3.32 0.98 -6.83
CA PHE A 35 -2.53 -0.10 -6.26
C PHE A 35 -1.46 -0.62 -7.23
N GLY A 36 -0.31 -0.97 -6.70
CA GLY A 36 0.69 -1.77 -7.40
C GLY A 36 0.54 -3.27 -7.12
N MET A 37 1.26 -4.09 -7.85
CA MET A 37 1.34 -5.54 -7.67
C MET A 37 1.76 -5.93 -6.23
N SER A 38 2.60 -5.14 -5.59
CA SER A 38 3.01 -5.31 -4.19
C SER A 38 1.92 -4.98 -3.16
N LYS A 39 0.73 -4.52 -3.61
CA LYS A 39 -0.36 -3.95 -2.79
C LYS A 39 -0.01 -2.66 -2.05
N GLY A 40 1.11 -2.01 -2.39
CA GLY A 40 1.35 -0.61 -2.08
C GLY A 40 0.53 0.29 -3.00
N LEU A 41 0.25 1.51 -2.58
CA LEU A 41 -0.45 2.51 -3.40
C LEU A 41 0.58 3.40 -4.10
N ILE A 42 0.50 3.48 -5.42
CA ILE A 42 1.32 4.36 -6.26
C ILE A 42 0.60 5.69 -6.38
N THR A 43 1.24 6.75 -5.92
CA THR A 43 0.74 8.13 -6.03
C THR A 43 1.58 8.94 -7.00
N ALA A 44 1.25 10.20 -7.22
CA ALA A 44 2.10 11.15 -7.94
C ALA A 44 3.49 11.31 -7.28
N LYS A 45 3.62 10.98 -5.99
CA LYS A 45 4.89 10.97 -5.24
C LYS A 45 5.51 9.59 -5.09
N GLY A 46 4.96 8.59 -5.78
CA GLY A 46 5.42 7.21 -5.77
C GLY A 46 4.77 6.30 -4.73
N ILE A 47 5.34 5.09 -4.61
CA ILE A 47 4.83 4.02 -3.75
C ILE A 47 5.54 3.96 -2.38
N ALA A 48 6.69 4.60 -2.23
CA ALA A 48 7.50 4.59 -1.01
C ALA A 48 6.93 5.56 0.04
N GLY A 49 5.72 5.28 0.52
CA GLY A 49 5.01 6.15 1.45
C GLY A 49 4.09 5.40 2.42
N ARG A 50 3.56 6.15 3.37
CA ARG A 50 2.54 5.72 4.33
C ARG A 50 1.34 6.65 4.21
N PHE A 51 0.17 6.15 4.55
CA PHE A 51 -1.09 6.88 4.49
C PHE A 51 -1.72 6.93 5.87
N CYS A 52 -2.34 8.04 6.13
CA CYS A 52 -3.22 8.27 7.26
C CYS A 52 -4.44 9.04 6.75
N SER A 53 -5.61 8.71 7.22
CA SER A 53 -6.84 9.40 6.89
C SER A 53 -7.37 10.19 8.07
N VAL A 54 -8.07 11.26 7.75
CA VAL A 54 -8.80 12.09 8.71
C VAL A 54 -10.25 12.21 8.21
N ILE A 55 -11.21 11.91 9.05
CA ILE A 55 -12.62 12.18 8.79
C ILE A 55 -12.96 13.51 9.45
N THR A 56 -13.56 14.42 8.71
CA THR A 56 -13.92 15.76 9.20
C THR A 56 -15.28 16.17 8.67
N THR A 57 -15.98 17.03 9.41
CA THR A 57 -17.21 17.70 8.97
C THR A 57 -16.92 18.96 8.16
N ALA A 58 -15.65 19.35 8.00
CA ALA A 58 -15.29 20.48 7.16
C ALA A 58 -15.58 20.19 5.68
N GLU A 59 -16.14 21.16 4.98
CA GLU A 59 -16.29 21.09 3.53
C GLU A 59 -14.93 21.27 2.86
N LEU A 60 -14.52 20.27 2.09
CA LEU A 60 -13.26 20.27 1.37
C LEU A 60 -13.50 20.05 -0.13
N PRO A 61 -12.67 20.64 -1.01
CA PRO A 61 -12.79 20.44 -2.43
C PRO A 61 -12.51 18.97 -2.78
N ILE A 62 -13.31 18.42 -3.70
CA ILE A 62 -13.16 17.05 -4.16
C ILE A 62 -11.96 16.94 -5.12
N THR A 63 -11.05 16.02 -4.84
CA THR A 63 -9.95 15.71 -5.74
C THR A 63 -10.44 14.86 -6.91
N LYS A 64 -10.25 15.35 -8.15
CA LYS A 64 -10.52 14.56 -9.35
C LYS A 64 -9.52 13.40 -9.44
N ARG A 65 -10.01 12.21 -9.80
CA ARG A 65 -9.15 11.05 -10.05
C ARG A 65 -8.60 11.11 -11.47
N SER A 66 -7.31 10.89 -11.62
CA SER A 66 -6.63 10.72 -12.91
C SER A 66 -6.50 9.24 -13.32
N TYR A 67 -7.37 8.38 -12.80
CA TYR A 67 -7.43 6.94 -13.07
C TYR A 67 -8.87 6.44 -12.93
N SER A 68 -9.18 5.34 -13.59
CA SER A 68 -10.46 4.62 -13.49
C SER A 68 -10.30 3.24 -12.86
N GLY A 69 -9.20 2.57 -13.12
CA GLY A 69 -8.94 1.21 -12.65
C GLY A 69 -8.09 1.15 -11.38
N LEU A 70 -8.27 0.06 -10.64
CA LEU A 70 -7.62 -0.17 -9.37
C LEU A 70 -6.08 -0.24 -9.46
N TYR A 71 -5.54 -0.61 -10.65
CA TYR A 71 -4.11 -0.86 -10.88
C TYR A 71 -3.53 -0.04 -12.04
N ASP A 72 -4.17 1.04 -12.46
CA ASP A 72 -3.82 1.79 -13.66
C ASP A 72 -2.37 2.30 -13.66
N TYR A 73 -1.85 2.69 -12.49
CA TYR A 73 -0.46 3.15 -12.38
C TYR A 73 0.56 2.02 -12.32
N CYS A 74 0.12 0.76 -12.20
CA CYS A 74 1.03 -0.39 -12.19
C CYS A 74 1.34 -0.90 -13.60
N THR A 75 2.58 -0.72 -14.05
CA THR A 75 3.03 -1.23 -15.37
C THR A 75 3.32 -2.73 -15.38
N ARG A 76 3.10 -3.43 -14.29
CA ARG A 76 3.38 -4.88 -14.11
C ARG A 76 4.83 -5.28 -14.43
N CYS A 77 5.79 -4.39 -14.22
CA CYS A 77 7.21 -4.61 -14.57
C CYS A 77 7.90 -5.73 -13.76
N GLY A 78 7.27 -6.31 -12.74
CA GLY A 78 7.81 -7.40 -11.93
C GLY A 78 8.94 -7.02 -10.97
N LYS A 79 9.41 -5.76 -10.98
CA LYS A 79 10.57 -5.36 -10.17
C LYS A 79 10.35 -5.53 -8.66
N CYS A 80 9.14 -5.25 -8.17
CA CYS A 80 8.77 -5.48 -6.77
C CYS A 80 8.79 -6.97 -6.39
N ALA A 81 8.43 -7.87 -7.32
CA ALA A 81 8.53 -9.31 -7.12
C ALA A 81 10.00 -9.75 -7.03
N LYS A 82 10.84 -9.26 -7.95
CA LYS A 82 12.29 -9.54 -7.96
C LYS A 82 12.99 -9.06 -6.68
N ASN A 83 12.55 -7.94 -6.13
CA ASN A 83 13.12 -7.37 -4.90
C ASN A 83 12.62 -8.05 -3.63
N CYS A 84 11.60 -8.91 -3.70
CA CYS A 84 11.02 -9.55 -2.54
C CYS A 84 11.92 -10.68 -2.01
N PRO A 85 12.49 -10.58 -0.79
CA PRO A 85 13.46 -11.57 -0.28
C PRO A 85 12.85 -12.94 0.00
N VAL A 86 11.53 -13.03 0.05
CA VAL A 86 10.81 -14.29 0.34
C VAL A 86 9.85 -14.71 -0.77
N GLY A 87 9.94 -14.10 -1.95
CA GLY A 87 9.10 -14.46 -3.08
C GLY A 87 7.58 -14.27 -2.83
N ALA A 88 7.22 -13.36 -1.92
CA ALA A 88 5.82 -13.15 -1.56
C ALA A 88 5.00 -12.42 -2.66
N ILE A 89 5.64 -12.03 -3.75
CA ILE A 89 4.99 -11.38 -4.89
C ILE A 89 5.32 -12.19 -6.13
N ASP A 90 4.29 -12.70 -6.78
CA ASP A 90 4.39 -13.47 -8.01
C ASP A 90 3.94 -12.60 -9.21
N SER A 91 4.87 -12.29 -10.10
CA SER A 91 4.60 -11.48 -11.29
C SER A 91 4.01 -12.26 -12.47
N SER A 92 3.95 -13.58 -12.38
CA SER A 92 3.41 -14.45 -13.43
C SER A 92 1.89 -14.65 -13.34
N CYS A 93 1.30 -14.37 -12.17
CA CYS A 93 -0.13 -14.55 -11.95
C CYS A 93 -0.95 -13.24 -12.08
N ASP A 94 -2.26 -13.36 -11.94
CA ASP A 94 -3.14 -12.20 -11.93
C ASP A 94 -2.78 -11.23 -10.81
N ILE A 95 -2.81 -9.92 -11.10
CA ILE A 95 -2.40 -8.86 -10.18
C ILE A 95 -3.23 -8.84 -8.89
N ASN A 96 -4.48 -9.34 -8.93
CA ASN A 96 -5.35 -9.38 -7.76
C ASN A 96 -4.84 -10.37 -6.71
N ILE A 97 -4.17 -11.44 -7.13
CA ILE A 97 -3.66 -12.51 -6.26
C ILE A 97 -2.13 -12.55 -6.20
N ALA A 98 -1.45 -11.65 -6.89
CA ALA A 98 0.01 -11.61 -7.00
C ALA A 98 0.75 -11.53 -5.67
N LYS A 99 0.14 -10.94 -4.65
CA LYS A 99 0.76 -10.79 -3.31
C LYS A 99 0.21 -11.82 -2.32
N LYS A 100 1.09 -12.68 -1.83
CA LYS A 100 0.85 -13.57 -0.68
C LYS A 100 1.25 -12.84 0.61
N HIS A 101 0.30 -12.70 1.55
CA HIS A 101 0.53 -11.92 2.78
C HIS A 101 1.34 -12.71 3.81
N GLU A 102 1.04 -13.99 4.00
CA GLU A 102 1.64 -14.83 5.04
C GLU A 102 3.18 -14.89 4.98
N PRO A 103 3.85 -15.24 3.87
CA PRO A 103 5.32 -15.26 3.83
C PRO A 103 5.93 -13.87 4.03
N CYS A 104 5.25 -12.80 3.59
CA CYS A 104 5.67 -11.43 3.82
C CYS A 104 5.63 -11.07 5.31
N ASP A 105 4.53 -11.40 5.97
CA ASP A 105 4.29 -11.16 7.39
C ASP A 105 5.30 -11.91 8.26
N LYS A 106 5.46 -13.20 8.00
CA LYS A 106 6.45 -14.04 8.68
C LYS A 106 7.86 -13.46 8.56
N PHE A 107 8.25 -13.00 7.37
CA PHE A 107 9.56 -12.37 7.17
C PHE A 107 9.72 -11.09 7.99
N VAL A 108 8.71 -10.22 7.99
CA VAL A 108 8.75 -8.95 8.73
C VAL A 108 8.89 -9.19 10.23
N TYR A 109 8.13 -10.12 10.79
CA TYR A 109 8.07 -10.31 12.24
C TYR A 109 9.12 -11.28 12.79
N THR A 110 9.63 -12.24 12.00
CA THR A 110 10.54 -13.27 12.51
C THR A 110 11.96 -13.17 11.96
N THR A 111 12.12 -12.82 10.68
CA THR A 111 13.40 -12.93 9.98
C THR A 111 14.11 -11.60 9.85
N ASN A 112 13.38 -10.50 9.81
CA ASN A 112 13.96 -9.15 9.64
C ASN A 112 14.52 -8.54 10.97
N GLY A 113 14.75 -9.39 11.98
CA GLY A 113 15.32 -8.96 13.25
C GLY A 113 14.36 -8.24 14.19
N LEU A 114 13.10 -8.07 13.79
CA LEU A 114 12.07 -7.47 14.62
C LEU A 114 11.47 -8.50 15.55
N LYS A 115 12.20 -8.87 16.61
CA LYS A 115 11.70 -9.82 17.61
C LYS A 115 10.59 -9.17 18.44
N PRO A 116 9.50 -9.89 18.75
CA PRO A 116 8.34 -9.38 19.49
C PRO A 116 8.66 -8.68 20.82
N ASN A 117 9.74 -9.07 21.48
CA ASN A 117 10.09 -8.61 22.83
C ASN A 117 11.21 -7.57 22.86
N GLN A 118 11.58 -6.95 21.73
CA GLN A 118 12.56 -5.89 21.75
C GLN A 118 11.93 -4.53 22.09
N PRO A 119 12.60 -3.64 22.86
CA PRO A 119 12.06 -2.34 23.27
C PRO A 119 11.56 -1.45 22.14
N ASN A 120 12.11 -1.63 20.94
CA ASN A 120 11.77 -0.86 19.73
C ASN A 120 10.87 -1.63 18.74
N HIS A 121 10.39 -2.82 19.07
CA HIS A 121 9.60 -3.68 18.21
C HIS A 121 8.37 -2.97 17.62
N LYS A 122 7.72 -2.10 18.37
CA LYS A 122 6.53 -1.33 17.92
C LYS A 122 6.86 -0.12 17.05
N LYS A 123 8.11 0.29 16.91
CA LYS A 123 8.49 1.52 16.21
C LYS A 123 8.84 1.32 14.73
N TYR A 124 9.22 0.12 14.31
CA TYR A 124 9.77 -0.12 12.97
C TYR A 124 9.18 -1.37 12.32
N PHE A 125 7.94 -1.26 11.85
CA PHE A 125 7.28 -2.33 11.12
C PHE A 125 7.45 -2.15 9.61
N GLY A 126 7.97 -3.15 8.97
CA GLY A 126 7.99 -3.26 7.51
C GLY A 126 9.38 -3.53 6.96
N CYS A 127 9.40 -4.17 5.81
CA CYS A 127 10.61 -4.48 5.06
C CYS A 127 10.88 -3.43 3.97
N GLY A 128 9.87 -2.87 3.32
CA GLY A 128 9.97 -1.84 2.30
C GLY A 128 10.62 -2.26 0.97
N LYS A 129 11.26 -3.42 0.85
CA LYS A 129 12.05 -3.83 -0.33
C LYS A 129 11.25 -3.90 -1.64
N CYS A 130 9.94 -4.11 -1.57
CA CYS A 130 9.06 -4.06 -2.73
C CYS A 130 8.63 -2.65 -3.15
N GLN A 131 9.08 -1.63 -2.45
CA GLN A 131 8.74 -0.22 -2.69
C GLN A 131 9.95 0.63 -3.07
N VAL A 132 11.18 0.11 -2.95
CA VAL A 132 12.43 0.80 -3.28
C VAL A 132 13.12 0.12 -4.46
N ASN A 133 13.93 0.88 -5.21
CA ASN A 133 14.57 0.45 -6.44
C ASN A 133 13.55 -0.14 -7.46
N VAL A 134 12.38 0.47 -7.55
CA VAL A 134 11.30 0.12 -8.47
C VAL A 134 10.90 1.35 -9.28
N PRO A 135 10.41 1.19 -10.52
CA PRO A 135 10.04 2.33 -11.37
C PRO A 135 8.99 3.27 -10.76
N CYS A 136 8.17 2.75 -9.84
CA CYS A 136 7.13 3.50 -9.13
C CYS A 136 7.58 4.03 -7.75
N GLU A 137 8.87 4.01 -7.42
CA GLU A 137 9.35 4.44 -6.10
C GLU A 137 8.99 5.89 -5.79
N ASN A 138 9.33 6.81 -6.71
CA ASN A 138 9.26 8.26 -6.48
C ASN A 138 8.21 8.95 -7.38
N GLY A 139 7.34 8.21 -8.04
CA GLY A 139 6.32 8.76 -8.92
C GLY A 139 5.53 7.70 -9.66
N ILE A 140 4.63 8.16 -10.54
CA ILE A 140 3.91 7.28 -11.45
C ILE A 140 4.88 6.81 -12.53
N PRO A 141 5.07 5.50 -12.75
CA PRO A 141 6.03 4.99 -13.72
C PRO A 141 5.62 5.31 -15.16
N LYS A 142 6.59 5.51 -16.03
CA LYS A 142 6.35 5.67 -17.47
C LYS A 142 5.58 4.45 -18.02
N GLY A 143 4.57 4.69 -18.85
CA GLY A 143 3.71 3.63 -19.40
C GLY A 143 2.54 3.23 -18.49
N ALA A 144 2.34 3.90 -17.38
CA ALA A 144 1.11 3.79 -16.59
C ALA A 144 -0.11 4.30 -17.37
N LYS A 145 -1.27 3.72 -17.09
CA LYS A 145 -2.54 4.21 -17.67
C LYS A 145 -2.99 5.44 -16.92
N MET A 146 -3.30 6.49 -17.65
CA MET A 146 -3.94 7.69 -17.11
C MET A 146 -5.37 7.74 -17.64
N ALA A 147 -6.34 8.15 -16.82
CA ALA A 147 -7.67 8.47 -17.34
C ALA A 147 -7.56 9.67 -18.29
N GLU A 148 -8.26 9.59 -19.41
CA GLU A 148 -8.47 10.75 -20.27
C GLU A 148 -9.25 11.79 -19.47
N GLY A 149 -8.77 13.02 -19.43
CA GLY A 149 -9.31 14.14 -18.67
C GLY A 149 -10.64 14.66 -19.21
#